data_5c61cb555045bb77b89a44c0f0b647d2
#
_entry.id   5c61cb555045bb77b89a44c0f0b647d2
#
_cell.length_a   1.000
_cell.length_b   1.000
_cell.length_c   1.000
_cell.angle_alpha   90.00
_cell.angle_beta   90.00
_cell.angle_gamma   90.00
#
_symmetry.space_group_name_H-M   'P 1'
#
loop_
_entity.id
_entity.type
_entity.pdbx_description
1 polymer ?
#
loop_
_entity_poly.entity_id
_entity_poly.type
_entity_poly.pdbx_seq_one_letter_code
_entity_poly.pdbx_strand_id
1 'polypeptide(L)'
;SAASDVYKRQALNNLDEKKNYILDSLNYAASIQMAVFGSKSQILKHFKEGFILFKPKDIVSGDFYWFGSVEDEKIVVSADCTGHGVPAALMTIMGNDLLNEIVLQDKIIHPDKILEELDRKIINGLSNENGVERQDGMDMSIVTINAKKQRIYFAGAKNPLYIIYKNEIDTIKGSFFPIG
;
A
#
# COMPACT_ATOMS: atom_id res chain seq x y z
N SER A 1 -45.01 24.21 6.82
CA SER A 1 -45.49 25.33 5.98
C SER A 1 -44.69 25.34 4.67
N ALA A 2 -45.29 25.84 3.59
CA ALA A 2 -44.64 25.87 2.28
C ALA A 2 -43.19 26.48 2.33
N ALA A 3 -42.98 27.50 3.11
CA ALA A 3 -41.63 28.09 3.32
C ALA A 3 -40.63 27.11 3.94
N SER A 4 -41.08 26.31 4.93
CA SER A 4 -40.26 25.26 5.56
C SER A 4 -39.88 24.16 4.55
N ASP A 5 -40.81 23.82 3.63
CA ASP A 5 -40.56 22.75 2.64
C ASP A 5 -39.60 23.22 1.53
N VAL A 6 -39.67 24.48 1.14
CA VAL A 6 -38.72 25.10 0.20
C VAL A 6 -37.31 25.12 0.81
N TYR A 7 -37.19 25.55 2.08
CA TYR A 7 -35.89 25.57 2.77
C TYR A 7 -35.27 24.17 2.91
N LYS A 8 -36.08 23.17 3.30
CA LYS A 8 -35.62 21.78 3.40
C LYS A 8 -35.13 21.24 2.04
N ARG A 9 -35.88 21.51 0.97
CA ARG A 9 -35.48 21.11 -0.38
C ARG A 9 -34.16 21.75 -0.82
N GLN A 10 -33.97 23.03 -0.54
CA GLN A 10 -32.75 23.75 -0.86
C GLN A 10 -31.57 23.22 -0.05
N ALA A 11 -31.76 22.89 1.25
CA ALA A 11 -30.73 22.30 2.07
C ALA A 11 -30.34 20.89 1.58
N LEU A 12 -31.29 20.08 1.16
CA LEU A 12 -31.04 18.74 0.56
C LEU A 12 -30.27 18.86 -0.75
N ASN A 13 -30.66 19.76 -1.65
CA ASN A 13 -29.94 19.97 -2.92
C ASN A 13 -28.48 20.40 -2.65
N ASN A 14 -28.26 21.34 -1.74
CA ASN A 14 -26.91 21.77 -1.37
C ASN A 14 -26.07 20.64 -0.78
N LEU A 15 -26.69 19.73 0.00
CA LEU A 15 -26.03 18.57 0.59
C LEU A 15 -25.64 17.57 -0.53
N ASP A 16 -26.53 17.32 -1.47
CA ASP A 16 -26.28 16.41 -2.60
C ASP A 16 -25.15 16.96 -3.51
N GLU A 17 -25.16 18.26 -3.79
CA GLU A 17 -24.07 18.91 -4.55
C GLU A 17 -22.70 18.75 -3.85
N LYS A 18 -22.65 19.03 -2.53
CA LYS A 18 -21.42 18.86 -1.74
C LYS A 18 -20.95 17.40 -1.69
N LYS A 19 -21.88 16.47 -1.52
CA LYS A 19 -21.60 15.03 -1.53
C LYS A 19 -21.00 14.61 -2.88
N ASN A 20 -21.61 15.02 -3.99
CA ASN A 20 -21.13 14.68 -5.32
C ASN A 20 -19.73 15.25 -5.56
N TYR A 21 -19.47 16.51 -5.18
CA TYR A 21 -18.15 17.11 -5.27
C TYR A 21 -17.08 16.33 -4.50
N ILE A 22 -17.40 15.87 -3.27
CA ILE A 22 -16.48 15.05 -2.47
C ILE A 22 -16.23 13.70 -3.14
N LEU A 23 -17.28 13.04 -3.65
CA LEU A 23 -17.17 11.75 -4.35
C LEU A 23 -16.31 11.87 -5.61
N ASP A 24 -16.50 12.91 -6.40
CA ASP A 24 -15.70 13.15 -7.60
C ASP A 24 -14.22 13.38 -7.25
N SER A 25 -13.95 14.14 -6.19
CA SER A 25 -12.59 14.36 -5.69
C SER A 25 -11.94 13.06 -5.23
N LEU A 26 -12.66 12.19 -4.53
CA LEU A 26 -12.16 10.88 -4.08
C LEU A 26 -11.93 9.93 -5.25
N ASN A 27 -12.82 9.91 -6.26
CA ASN A 27 -12.64 9.11 -7.47
C ASN A 27 -11.39 9.54 -8.25
N TYR A 28 -11.14 10.86 -8.31
CA TYR A 28 -9.92 11.37 -8.93
C TYR A 28 -8.67 10.98 -8.14
N ALA A 29 -8.70 11.09 -6.81
CA ALA A 29 -7.61 10.63 -5.94
C ALA A 29 -7.33 9.13 -6.12
N ALA A 30 -8.37 8.29 -6.22
CA ALA A 30 -8.24 6.86 -6.50
C ALA A 30 -7.56 6.60 -7.86
N SER A 31 -7.87 7.38 -8.89
CA SER A 31 -7.23 7.25 -10.21
C SER A 31 -5.73 7.57 -10.16
N ILE A 32 -5.34 8.58 -9.38
CA ILE A 32 -3.93 8.92 -9.13
C ILE A 32 -3.25 7.78 -8.37
N GLN A 33 -3.87 7.27 -7.30
CA GLN A 33 -3.34 6.17 -6.50
C GLN A 33 -3.09 4.93 -7.36
N MET A 34 -4.02 4.54 -8.22
CA MET A 34 -3.87 3.42 -9.14
C MET A 34 -2.76 3.63 -10.17
N ALA A 35 -2.55 4.86 -10.62
CA ALA A 35 -1.45 5.19 -11.53
C ALA A 35 -0.08 5.03 -10.84
N VAL A 36 0.01 5.39 -9.56
CA VAL A 36 1.22 5.23 -8.74
C VAL A 36 1.56 3.76 -8.50
N PHE A 37 0.58 2.90 -8.21
CA PHE A 37 0.82 1.47 -7.99
C PHE A 37 1.25 0.71 -9.26
N GLY A 38 1.03 1.29 -10.42
CA GLY A 38 1.38 0.70 -11.69
C GLY A 38 0.41 -0.40 -12.17
N SER A 39 0.65 -0.86 -13.37
CA SER A 39 -0.24 -1.83 -14.03
C SER A 39 0.01 -3.25 -13.54
N LYS A 40 -1.02 -3.91 -13.00
CA LYS A 40 -0.98 -5.34 -12.63
C LYS A 40 -0.52 -6.22 -13.80
N SER A 41 -0.98 -5.96 -15.02
CA SER A 41 -0.60 -6.73 -16.20
C SER A 41 0.89 -6.58 -16.55
N GLN A 42 1.49 -5.44 -16.26
CA GLN A 42 2.93 -5.22 -16.45
C GLN A 42 3.74 -6.01 -15.41
N ILE A 43 3.33 -5.97 -14.15
CA ILE A 43 3.96 -6.74 -13.07
C ILE A 43 3.92 -8.23 -13.39
N LEU A 44 2.77 -8.75 -13.79
CA LEU A 44 2.57 -10.18 -14.05
C LEU A 44 3.41 -10.71 -15.22
N LYS A 45 3.83 -9.88 -16.17
CA LYS A 45 4.77 -10.30 -17.24
C LYS A 45 6.14 -10.76 -16.74
N HIS A 46 6.51 -10.38 -15.52
CA HIS A 46 7.76 -10.81 -14.90
C HIS A 46 7.71 -12.21 -14.29
N PHE A 47 6.53 -12.85 -14.25
CA PHE A 47 6.30 -14.16 -13.67
C PHE A 47 5.69 -15.11 -14.72
N LYS A 48 5.93 -16.41 -14.52
CA LYS A 48 5.37 -17.44 -15.41
C LYS A 48 3.85 -17.50 -15.28
N GLU A 49 3.36 -17.44 -14.07
CA GLU A 49 1.95 -17.42 -13.70
C GLU A 49 1.76 -16.58 -12.43
N GLY A 50 0.59 -15.98 -12.26
CA GLY A 50 0.28 -15.20 -11.06
C GLY A 50 -1.00 -14.39 -11.21
N PHE A 51 -1.45 -13.85 -10.09
CA PHE A 51 -2.53 -12.86 -10.04
C PHE A 51 -2.31 -11.88 -8.90
N ILE A 52 -2.91 -10.71 -9.00
CA ILE A 52 -2.94 -9.69 -7.94
C ILE A 52 -4.41 -9.47 -7.57
N LEU A 53 -4.80 -9.96 -6.39
CA LEU A 53 -6.10 -9.67 -5.80
C LEU A 53 -6.02 -8.33 -5.06
N PHE A 54 -6.74 -7.34 -5.57
CA PHE A 54 -6.79 -6.01 -4.99
C PHE A 54 -8.24 -5.53 -5.00
N LYS A 55 -8.83 -5.42 -3.81
CA LYS A 55 -10.22 -5.03 -3.58
C LYS A 55 -10.31 -4.02 -2.44
N PRO A 56 -10.13 -2.73 -2.72
CA PRO A 56 -10.27 -1.69 -1.71
C PRO A 56 -11.65 -1.71 -1.05
N LYS A 57 -11.71 -1.39 0.24
CA LYS A 57 -12.95 -1.22 0.99
C LYS A 57 -13.65 0.07 0.61
N ASP A 58 -12.90 1.15 0.49
CA ASP A 58 -13.37 2.49 0.17
C ASP A 58 -12.97 2.89 -1.26
N ILE A 59 -13.31 4.09 -1.68
CA ILE A 59 -12.97 4.62 -3.01
C ILE A 59 -11.45 4.68 -3.19
N VAL A 60 -10.72 5.11 -2.13
CA VAL A 60 -9.26 5.07 -2.05
C VAL A 60 -8.83 3.94 -1.14
N SER A 61 -7.66 3.37 -1.36
CA SER A 61 -7.17 2.19 -0.63
C SER A 61 -6.16 2.52 0.44
N GLY A 62 -6.24 1.81 1.60
CA GLY A 62 -5.14 1.68 2.56
C GLY A 62 -4.17 0.57 2.21
N ASP A 63 -4.62 -0.40 1.39
CA ASP A 63 -3.75 -1.45 0.87
C ASP A 63 -3.01 -0.99 -0.38
N PHE A 64 -1.83 -1.56 -0.61
CA PHE A 64 -1.14 -1.44 -1.89
C PHE A 64 -0.26 -2.64 -2.19
N TYR A 65 0.10 -2.78 -3.46
CA TYR A 65 1.11 -3.71 -3.95
C TYR A 65 2.18 -2.91 -4.67
N TRP A 66 3.42 -3.43 -4.62
CA TRP A 66 4.54 -2.81 -5.29
C TRP A 66 5.43 -3.87 -5.93
N PHE A 67 6.07 -3.51 -7.03
CA PHE A 67 7.01 -4.36 -7.74
C PHE A 67 8.21 -3.54 -8.21
N GLY A 68 9.40 -4.06 -7.96
CA GLY A 68 10.64 -3.53 -8.50
C GLY A 68 11.57 -4.62 -8.98
N SER A 69 12.48 -4.28 -9.88
CA SER A 69 13.54 -5.18 -10.35
C SER A 69 14.87 -4.47 -10.35
N VAL A 70 15.85 -5.09 -9.73
CA VAL A 70 17.23 -4.61 -9.67
C VAL A 70 18.12 -5.76 -10.09
N GLU A 71 18.80 -5.63 -11.24
CA GLU A 71 19.58 -6.69 -11.85
C GLU A 71 18.75 -7.98 -12.03
N ASP A 72 19.14 -9.07 -11.36
CA ASP A 72 18.46 -10.37 -11.41
C ASP A 72 17.45 -10.57 -10.28
N GLU A 73 17.31 -9.59 -9.39
CA GLU A 73 16.41 -9.64 -8.23
C GLU A 73 15.06 -9.01 -8.61
N LYS A 74 13.99 -9.71 -8.32
CA LYS A 74 12.60 -9.23 -8.44
C LYS A 74 12.04 -9.09 -7.05
N ILE A 75 11.58 -7.90 -6.70
CA ILE A 75 11.05 -7.60 -5.37
C ILE A 75 9.55 -7.35 -5.50
N VAL A 76 8.77 -8.08 -4.71
CA VAL A 76 7.31 -7.97 -4.62
C VAL A 76 6.94 -7.56 -3.22
N VAL A 77 6.06 -6.60 -3.11
CA VAL A 77 5.54 -6.10 -1.82
C VAL A 77 4.02 -6.14 -1.81
N SER A 78 3.46 -6.56 -0.69
CA SER A 78 2.06 -6.39 -0.32
C SER A 78 2.00 -5.70 1.02
N ALA A 79 1.24 -4.62 1.12
CA ALA A 79 1.15 -3.79 2.31
C ALA A 79 -0.27 -3.37 2.61
N ASP A 80 -0.57 -3.22 3.91
CA ASP A 80 -1.81 -2.75 4.50
C ASP A 80 -1.49 -1.63 5.49
N CYS A 81 -1.88 -0.40 5.16
CA CYS A 81 -1.64 0.78 6.00
C CYS A 81 -2.69 0.91 7.09
N THR A 82 -2.28 1.35 8.27
CA THR A 82 -3.17 1.58 9.41
C THR A 82 -4.29 2.54 9.05
N GLY A 83 -5.54 2.14 9.38
CA GLY A 83 -6.72 2.97 9.15
C GLY A 83 -7.37 2.78 7.79
N HIS A 84 -8.20 3.73 7.36
CA HIS A 84 -8.91 3.66 6.08
C HIS A 84 -9.19 5.07 5.54
N GLY A 85 -9.67 5.15 4.28
CA GLY A 85 -9.99 6.40 3.63
C GLY A 85 -8.74 7.21 3.25
N VAL A 86 -8.87 8.54 3.25
CA VAL A 86 -7.84 9.45 2.73
C VAL A 86 -6.50 9.36 3.50
N PRO A 87 -6.46 9.33 4.85
CA PRO A 87 -5.19 9.20 5.56
C PRO A 87 -4.41 7.95 5.18
N ALA A 88 -5.06 6.78 5.18
CA ALA A 88 -4.43 5.52 4.77
C ALA A 88 -3.97 5.55 3.30
N ALA A 89 -4.76 6.18 2.41
CA ALA A 89 -4.37 6.36 1.01
C ALA A 89 -3.10 7.21 0.84
N LEU A 90 -2.91 8.24 1.65
CA LEU A 90 -1.66 9.02 1.65
C LEU A 90 -0.47 8.20 2.14
N MET A 91 -0.67 7.33 3.14
CA MET A 91 0.34 6.39 3.60
C MET A 91 0.77 5.43 2.49
N THR A 92 -0.15 4.94 1.66
CA THR A 92 0.20 4.06 0.53
C THR A 92 1.07 4.77 -0.51
N ILE A 93 0.80 6.04 -0.80
CA ILE A 93 1.62 6.85 -1.72
C ILE A 93 3.03 7.04 -1.14
N MET A 94 3.13 7.39 0.14
CA MET A 94 4.42 7.54 0.82
C MET A 94 5.19 6.21 0.82
N GLY A 95 4.55 5.09 1.18
CA GLY A 95 5.18 3.77 1.16
C GLY A 95 5.68 3.36 -0.22
N ASN A 96 4.89 3.64 -1.27
CA ASN A 96 5.29 3.39 -2.65
C ASN A 96 6.52 4.22 -3.06
N ASP A 97 6.55 5.51 -2.73
CA ASP A 97 7.66 6.40 -3.05
C ASP A 97 8.93 6.01 -2.32
N LEU A 98 8.83 5.69 -1.02
CA LEU A 98 9.95 5.19 -0.23
C LEU A 98 10.50 3.86 -0.77
N LEU A 99 9.64 2.95 -1.23
CA LEU A 99 10.08 1.71 -1.88
C LEU A 99 10.85 1.98 -3.19
N ASN A 100 10.41 2.96 -3.98
CA ASN A 100 11.14 3.38 -5.18
C ASN A 100 12.53 3.92 -4.82
N GLU A 101 12.63 4.76 -3.79
CA GLU A 101 13.90 5.28 -3.30
C GLU A 101 14.81 4.15 -2.81
N ILE A 102 14.36 3.35 -1.83
CA ILE A 102 15.16 2.31 -1.17
C ILE A 102 15.61 1.24 -2.17
N VAL A 103 14.69 0.74 -3.00
CA VAL A 103 14.98 -0.40 -3.86
C VAL A 103 15.58 0.04 -5.19
N LEU A 104 14.99 1.03 -5.87
CA LEU A 104 15.41 1.37 -7.23
C LEU A 104 16.57 2.38 -7.27
N GLN A 105 16.67 3.29 -6.29
CA GLN A 105 17.75 4.28 -6.23
C GLN A 105 18.92 3.77 -5.37
N ASP A 106 18.64 3.40 -4.10
CA ASP A 106 19.67 2.97 -3.15
C ASP A 106 20.12 1.52 -3.37
N LYS A 107 19.43 0.75 -4.23
CA LYS A 107 19.73 -0.65 -4.60
C LYS A 107 19.72 -1.61 -3.39
N ILE A 108 18.93 -1.31 -2.38
CA ILE A 108 18.71 -2.22 -1.25
C ILE A 108 17.73 -3.30 -1.70
N ILE A 109 18.19 -4.56 -1.75
CA ILE A 109 17.43 -5.70 -2.32
C ILE A 109 17.05 -6.76 -1.30
N HIS A 110 17.66 -6.76 -0.11
CA HIS A 110 17.35 -7.70 0.96
C HIS A 110 16.08 -7.28 1.71
N PRO A 111 15.04 -8.17 1.82
CA PRO A 111 13.73 -7.79 2.37
C PRO A 111 13.77 -7.24 3.80
N ASP A 112 14.64 -7.79 4.66
CA ASP A 112 14.83 -7.30 6.02
C ASP A 112 15.40 -5.87 6.05
N LYS A 113 16.37 -5.58 5.16
CA LYS A 113 16.96 -4.25 5.06
C LYS A 113 16.02 -3.24 4.44
N ILE A 114 15.15 -3.68 3.52
CA ILE A 114 14.08 -2.82 2.98
C ILE A 114 13.11 -2.44 4.10
N LEU A 115 12.68 -3.41 4.93
CA LEU A 115 11.78 -3.13 6.08
C LEU A 115 12.43 -2.19 7.10
N GLU A 116 13.69 -2.42 7.49
CA GLU A 116 14.43 -1.56 8.43
C GLU A 116 14.51 -0.11 7.92
N GLU A 117 14.79 0.07 6.64
CA GLU A 117 14.93 1.40 6.06
C GLU A 117 13.58 2.09 5.87
N LEU A 118 12.52 1.34 5.50
CA LEU A 118 11.15 1.85 5.45
C LEU A 118 10.69 2.33 6.83
N ASP A 119 10.87 1.51 7.87
CA ASP A 119 10.51 1.84 9.25
C ASP A 119 11.18 3.15 9.67
N ARG A 120 12.50 3.25 9.49
CA ARG A 120 13.28 4.44 9.81
C ARG A 120 12.78 5.69 9.07
N LYS A 121 12.51 5.58 7.76
CA LYS A 121 12.06 6.71 6.94
C LYS A 121 10.62 7.12 7.27
N ILE A 122 9.72 6.18 7.55
CA ILE A 122 8.34 6.46 7.95
C ILE A 122 8.32 7.18 9.29
N ILE A 123 9.01 6.66 10.30
CA ILE A 123 9.09 7.30 11.62
C ILE A 123 9.63 8.73 11.49
N ASN A 124 10.72 8.92 10.76
CA ASN A 124 11.30 10.24 10.55
C ASN A 124 10.38 11.19 9.78
N GLY A 125 9.68 10.68 8.77
CA GLY A 125 8.78 11.47 7.92
C GLY A 125 7.48 11.88 8.60
N LEU A 126 6.98 11.08 9.56
CA LEU A 126 5.75 11.35 10.31
C LEU A 126 5.99 12.05 11.65
N SER A 127 7.23 12.08 12.13
CA SER A 127 7.59 12.80 13.36
C SER A 127 7.41 14.31 13.16
N ASN A 128 6.53 14.92 13.95
CA ASN A 128 6.34 16.36 13.96
C ASN A 128 7.24 16.99 15.02
N GLU A 129 7.66 18.26 14.80
CA GLU A 129 8.41 19.08 15.76
C GLU A 129 7.71 19.21 17.13
N ASN A 130 6.41 18.94 17.20
CA ASN A 130 5.60 19.01 18.41
C ASN A 130 5.52 17.68 19.20
N GLY A 131 6.28 16.65 18.85
CA GLY A 131 6.38 15.39 19.61
C GLY A 131 5.09 14.58 19.66
N VAL A 132 4.15 14.78 18.75
CA VAL A 132 2.97 13.92 18.61
C VAL A 132 3.40 12.67 17.89
N GLU A 133 3.63 11.59 18.62
CA GLU A 133 3.81 10.26 18.05
C GLU A 133 2.50 9.85 17.34
N ARG A 134 2.55 9.73 16.03
CA ARG A 134 1.47 9.09 15.28
C ARG A 134 1.73 7.60 15.29
N GLN A 135 0.72 6.83 15.62
CA GLN A 135 0.73 5.37 15.53
C GLN A 135 0.28 4.90 14.14
N ASP A 136 0.61 5.69 13.11
CA ASP A 136 0.30 5.34 11.74
C ASP A 136 1.47 4.51 11.18
N GLY A 137 1.18 3.28 10.79
CA GLY A 137 2.17 2.36 10.28
C GLY A 137 1.60 1.49 9.18
N MET A 138 2.32 0.42 8.82
CA MET A 138 1.81 -0.55 7.85
C MET A 138 2.27 -1.96 8.16
N ASP A 139 1.37 -2.90 7.92
CA ASP A 139 1.65 -4.34 7.92
C ASP A 139 2.11 -4.72 6.52
N MET A 140 3.23 -5.43 6.40
CA MET A 140 3.88 -5.62 5.09
C MET A 140 4.50 -7.00 4.93
N SER A 141 4.42 -7.53 3.71
CA SER A 141 5.20 -8.68 3.24
C SER A 141 6.09 -8.27 2.09
N ILE A 142 7.39 -8.59 2.18
CA ILE A 142 8.36 -8.35 1.12
C ILE A 142 9.01 -9.67 0.72
N VAL A 143 9.00 -9.96 -0.58
CA VAL A 143 9.65 -11.14 -1.17
C VAL A 143 10.62 -10.70 -2.23
N THR A 144 11.88 -11.10 -2.09
CA THR A 144 12.90 -10.96 -3.14
C THR A 144 13.16 -12.32 -3.80
N ILE A 145 13.06 -12.37 -5.12
CA ILE A 145 13.18 -13.58 -5.92
C ILE A 145 14.37 -13.44 -6.87
N ASN A 146 15.33 -14.36 -6.75
CA ASN A 146 16.42 -14.53 -7.72
C ASN A 146 16.26 -15.87 -8.44
N ALA A 147 15.72 -15.83 -9.66
CA ALA A 147 15.48 -17.05 -10.43
C ALA A 147 16.78 -17.73 -10.88
N LYS A 148 17.86 -16.97 -11.17
CA LYS A 148 19.16 -17.53 -11.57
C LYS A 148 19.83 -18.30 -10.43
N LYS A 149 19.76 -17.77 -9.22
CA LYS A 149 20.32 -18.41 -8.01
C LYS A 149 19.34 -19.41 -7.38
N GLN A 150 18.11 -19.52 -7.90
CA GLN A 150 17.02 -20.34 -7.34
C GLN A 150 16.78 -20.05 -5.85
N ARG A 151 16.74 -18.76 -5.49
CA ARG A 151 16.58 -18.31 -4.10
C ARG A 151 15.40 -17.35 -3.98
N ILE A 152 14.70 -17.49 -2.86
CA ILE A 152 13.66 -16.57 -2.41
C ILE A 152 14.05 -16.12 -1.01
N TYR A 153 13.98 -14.82 -0.77
CA TYR A 153 14.15 -14.20 0.53
C TYR A 153 12.84 -13.54 0.94
N PHE A 154 12.50 -13.61 2.20
CA PHE A 154 11.28 -13.06 2.75
C PHE A 154 11.54 -12.28 4.04
N ALA A 155 10.86 -11.16 4.22
CA ALA A 155 10.67 -10.49 5.48
C ALA A 155 9.23 -9.96 5.55
N GLY A 156 8.62 -10.05 6.72
CA GLY A 156 7.26 -9.58 6.97
C GLY A 156 7.18 -8.76 8.26
N ALA A 157 6.46 -7.65 8.21
CA ALA A 157 5.96 -6.91 9.35
C ALA A 157 4.50 -7.32 9.54
N LYS A 158 4.20 -8.13 10.56
CA LYS A 158 2.92 -8.83 10.85
C LYS A 158 2.44 -9.78 9.76
N ASN A 159 2.50 -9.39 8.49
CA ASN A 159 1.98 -10.17 7.37
C ASN A 159 2.88 -11.39 7.07
N PRO A 160 2.30 -12.61 6.93
CA PRO A 160 3.04 -13.83 6.62
C PRO A 160 3.26 -14.03 5.11
N LEU A 161 4.13 -14.99 4.79
CA LEU A 161 4.24 -15.60 3.47
C LEU A 161 3.66 -17.02 3.51
N TYR A 162 2.81 -17.34 2.56
CA TYR A 162 2.31 -18.69 2.33
C TYR A 162 3.00 -19.31 1.12
N ILE A 163 3.62 -20.46 1.32
CA ILE A 163 4.25 -21.26 0.27
C ILE A 163 3.39 -22.50 0.02
N ILE A 164 2.93 -22.67 -1.22
CA ILE A 164 2.11 -23.79 -1.62
C ILE A 164 2.94 -24.72 -2.50
N TYR A 165 3.16 -25.95 -2.04
CA TYR A 165 3.89 -26.98 -2.78
C TYR A 165 3.21 -28.34 -2.61
N LYS A 166 2.91 -29.04 -3.71
CA LYS A 166 2.25 -30.36 -3.74
C LYS A 166 0.99 -30.44 -2.85
N ASN A 167 0.14 -29.42 -2.88
CA ASN A 167 -1.08 -29.26 -2.07
C ASN A 167 -0.84 -29.12 -0.55
N GLU A 168 0.38 -28.91 -0.11
CA GLU A 168 0.72 -28.54 1.25
C GLU A 168 0.96 -27.03 1.34
N ILE A 169 0.65 -26.45 2.49
CA ILE A 169 0.82 -25.01 2.74
C ILE A 169 1.78 -24.84 3.89
N ASP A 170 2.93 -24.25 3.60
CA ASP A 170 3.88 -23.77 4.59
C ASP A 170 3.65 -22.29 4.85
N THR A 171 3.73 -21.88 6.12
CA THR A 171 3.54 -20.49 6.52
C THR A 171 4.80 -19.96 7.18
N ILE A 172 5.40 -18.93 6.61
CA ILE A 172 6.49 -18.18 7.23
C ILE A 172 5.89 -16.92 7.85
N LYS A 173 5.98 -16.81 9.17
CA LYS A 173 5.43 -15.67 9.93
C LYS A 173 6.32 -14.44 9.76
N GLY A 174 5.71 -13.26 9.71
CA GLY A 174 6.38 -11.99 9.87
C GLY A 174 6.74 -11.69 11.33
N SER A 175 7.34 -10.52 11.58
CA SER A 175 7.52 -9.96 12.92
C SER A 175 6.18 -9.67 13.60
N PHE A 176 6.18 -9.44 14.91
CA PHE A 176 4.98 -9.06 15.66
C PHE A 176 4.60 -7.57 15.50
N PHE A 177 5.53 -6.76 15.04
CA PHE A 177 5.36 -5.31 14.96
C PHE A 177 5.13 -4.87 13.51
N PRO A 178 4.27 -3.87 13.29
CA PRO A 178 4.19 -3.16 12.01
C PRO A 178 5.48 -2.37 11.77
N ILE A 179 5.61 -1.73 10.63
CA ILE A 179 6.58 -0.67 10.38
C ILE A 179 5.92 0.70 10.58
N GLY A 180 6.63 1.68 11.12
CA GLY A 180 6.14 3.02 11.45
C GLY A 180 5.83 3.27 12.89
#